data_45366646d2a8aafb27448ae4646945bc
#
_entry.id   45366646d2a8aafb27448ae4646945bc
#
_cell.length_a   1.000
_cell.length_b   1.000
_cell.length_c   1.000
_cell.angle_alpha   90.00
_cell.angle_beta   90.00
_cell.angle_gamma   90.00
#
_symmetry.space_group_name_H-M   'P 1'
#
loop_
_entity.id
_entity.type
_entity.pdbx_description
1 polymer ?
#
loop_
_entity_poly.entity_id
_entity_poly.type
_entity_poly.pdbx_seq_one_letter_code
_entity_poly.pdbx_strand_id
1 'polypeptide(L)'
;MMGNATKAIQDALDQVRVFDPHCHLRAARPWASNLADIVLYHHVWIELISSGMDQYAVTKAGMPHELRDPGIPPIERLRRSLPYLPHIRNTTAGLFLRWILQDLYGLPGDLNEQNLEQACRVVQERGQESSWSEHVLRDRCGIDASITVERAGRACPARMYRAREWAPFNIAGGKMAPHQVLASFEKQFGRAIRSVSDYEEYIASGIRKLGVENLRFLGLWLQPYVSPERSRPEDVDVVLRKATAKEPLSQAEIGGFCYFGMCRLLEELRQTPLRTIQVIVGAEVLPPHRSIPCWNGNFTGAIARIAGQFEDFRFNMSSASDHYTQDLGILAKHVPNISVAGYWWHTLYPFYIRKSIETRIDMVPMNKIVAFLSDAYHSEWCYPKLKMVKAVWGEVLSERVAKGWCDVGTAVDLIRSAFWDNPARIYGGS
;
A
#
# COMPACT_ATOMS: atom_id res chain seq x y z
N MET A 1 -22.58 -32.27 3.41
CA MET A 1 -22.94 -30.89 3.03
C MET A 1 -21.79 -29.91 3.29
N MET A 2 -21.12 -29.91 4.45
CA MET A 2 -20.01 -28.98 4.75
C MET A 2 -18.84 -29.07 3.75
N GLY A 3 -18.44 -30.29 3.33
CA GLY A 3 -17.34 -30.45 2.37
C GLY A 3 -17.61 -29.84 0.99
N ASN A 4 -18.86 -29.85 0.53
CA ASN A 4 -19.25 -29.26 -0.74
C ASN A 4 -19.24 -27.72 -0.71
N ALA A 5 -19.63 -27.11 0.42
CA ALA A 5 -19.61 -25.67 0.61
C ALA A 5 -18.17 -25.12 0.64
N THR A 6 -17.31 -25.76 1.44
CA THR A 6 -15.88 -25.40 1.50
C THR A 6 -15.20 -25.53 0.14
N LYS A 7 -15.52 -26.60 -0.60
CA LYS A 7 -15.01 -26.80 -1.95
C LYS A 7 -15.47 -25.69 -2.91
N ALA A 8 -16.74 -25.33 -2.91
CA ALA A 8 -17.25 -24.25 -3.76
C ALA A 8 -16.59 -22.89 -3.48
N ILE A 9 -16.36 -22.58 -2.20
CA ILE A 9 -15.63 -21.37 -1.79
C ILE A 9 -14.18 -21.41 -2.28
N GLN A 10 -13.51 -22.55 -2.12
CA GLN A 10 -12.13 -22.71 -2.59
C GLN A 10 -12.05 -22.60 -4.13
N ASP A 11 -12.92 -23.29 -4.86
CA ASP A 11 -13.01 -23.21 -6.32
C ASP A 11 -13.23 -21.75 -6.79
N ALA A 12 -14.08 -21.00 -6.07
CA ALA A 12 -14.29 -19.58 -6.37
C ALA A 12 -13.04 -18.73 -6.13
N LEU A 13 -12.31 -18.96 -5.03
CA LEU A 13 -11.05 -18.25 -4.74
C LEU A 13 -9.94 -18.58 -5.74
N ASP A 14 -9.87 -19.84 -6.19
CA ASP A 14 -8.87 -20.27 -7.16
C ASP A 14 -9.11 -19.66 -8.55
N GLN A 15 -10.37 -19.51 -8.95
CA GLN A 15 -10.78 -19.02 -10.26
C GLN A 15 -11.02 -17.52 -10.34
N VAL A 16 -11.15 -16.82 -9.19
CA VAL A 16 -11.43 -15.39 -9.20
C VAL A 16 -10.32 -14.59 -9.87
N ARG A 17 -10.72 -13.73 -10.80
CA ARG A 17 -9.85 -12.66 -11.30
C ARG A 17 -9.54 -11.70 -10.17
N VAL A 18 -8.33 -11.17 -10.15
CA VAL A 18 -7.88 -10.24 -9.13
C VAL A 18 -7.50 -8.91 -9.78
N PHE A 19 -8.02 -7.84 -9.21
CA PHE A 19 -7.58 -6.48 -9.49
C PHE A 19 -6.71 -6.02 -8.31
N ASP A 20 -5.43 -5.73 -8.56
CA ASP A 20 -4.50 -5.21 -7.57
C ASP A 20 -4.48 -3.67 -7.64
N PRO A 21 -5.20 -2.95 -6.76
CA PRO A 21 -5.37 -1.51 -6.87
C PRO A 21 -4.19 -0.70 -6.33
N HIS A 22 -3.14 -1.34 -5.81
CA HIS A 22 -1.94 -0.64 -5.35
C HIS A 22 -0.71 -1.54 -5.36
N CYS A 23 0.25 -1.18 -6.20
CA CYS A 23 1.56 -1.80 -6.22
C CYS A 23 2.66 -0.78 -6.58
N HIS A 24 3.91 -1.18 -6.39
CA HIS A 24 5.12 -0.45 -6.80
C HIS A 24 5.85 -1.16 -7.97
N LEU A 25 5.13 -1.96 -8.75
CA LEU A 25 5.70 -2.67 -9.88
C LEU A 25 6.23 -1.70 -10.93
N ARG A 26 7.48 -1.87 -11.31
CA ARG A 26 8.09 -1.07 -12.40
C ARG A 26 7.59 -1.57 -13.74
N ALA A 27 6.98 -0.67 -14.54
CA ALA A 27 6.39 -1.05 -15.83
C ALA A 27 7.38 -1.71 -16.80
N ALA A 28 8.65 -1.30 -16.78
CA ALA A 28 9.67 -1.84 -17.68
C ALA A 28 10.20 -3.23 -17.24
N ARG A 29 10.17 -3.50 -15.94
CA ARG A 29 10.64 -4.76 -15.36
C ARG A 29 9.96 -4.99 -14.03
N PRO A 30 8.77 -5.59 -14.02
CA PRO A 30 7.99 -5.79 -12.79
C PRO A 30 8.45 -7.00 -11.94
N TRP A 31 9.53 -7.68 -12.30
CA TRP A 31 10.09 -8.83 -11.58
C TRP A 31 11.48 -8.54 -11.02
N ALA A 32 11.92 -9.36 -10.07
CA ALA A 32 13.23 -9.27 -9.41
C ALA A 32 14.38 -9.46 -10.43
N SER A 33 15.45 -8.71 -10.26
CA SER A 33 16.62 -8.78 -11.13
C SER A 33 17.57 -9.93 -10.75
N ASN A 34 17.53 -10.32 -9.49
CA ASN A 34 18.39 -11.35 -8.90
C ASN A 34 17.79 -11.83 -7.57
N LEU A 35 18.34 -12.90 -7.01
CA LEU A 35 17.86 -13.48 -5.75
C LEU A 35 17.92 -12.50 -4.57
N ALA A 36 18.90 -11.58 -4.54
CA ALA A 36 18.99 -10.62 -3.45
C ALA A 36 17.82 -9.62 -3.42
N ASP A 37 17.22 -9.29 -4.57
CA ASP A 37 16.02 -8.45 -4.64
C ASP A 37 14.81 -9.14 -4.01
N ILE A 38 14.79 -10.48 -4.02
CA ILE A 38 13.75 -11.29 -3.37
C ILE A 38 14.02 -11.44 -1.88
N VAL A 39 15.22 -11.90 -1.51
CA VAL A 39 15.59 -12.23 -0.12
C VAL A 39 15.72 -10.99 0.76
N LEU A 40 16.19 -9.88 0.20
CA LEU A 40 16.38 -8.63 0.92
C LEU A 40 15.25 -7.64 0.68
N TYR A 41 14.07 -8.13 0.32
CA TYR A 41 12.86 -7.33 0.27
C TYR A 41 12.58 -6.71 1.63
N HIS A 42 12.02 -5.49 1.68
CA HIS A 42 11.96 -4.70 2.91
C HIS A 42 11.34 -5.45 4.11
N HIS A 43 10.32 -6.27 3.92
CA HIS A 43 9.73 -7.06 5.01
C HIS A 43 10.74 -8.03 5.61
N VAL A 44 11.50 -8.73 4.79
CA VAL A 44 12.55 -9.66 5.25
C VAL A 44 13.73 -8.88 5.83
N TRP A 45 14.21 -7.86 5.14
CA TRP A 45 15.37 -7.06 5.56
C TRP A 45 15.17 -6.43 6.95
N ILE A 46 13.98 -5.89 7.24
CA ILE A 46 13.65 -5.33 8.55
C ILE A 46 13.73 -6.40 9.64
N GLU A 47 13.22 -7.61 9.37
CA GLU A 47 13.27 -8.72 10.32
C GLU A 47 14.70 -9.25 10.53
N LEU A 48 15.52 -9.30 9.48
CA LEU A 48 16.93 -9.67 9.61
C LEU A 48 17.70 -8.67 10.48
N ILE A 49 17.47 -7.37 10.32
CA ILE A 49 18.05 -6.34 11.20
C ILE A 49 17.56 -6.53 12.64
N SER A 50 16.28 -6.75 12.82
CA SER A 50 15.70 -6.99 14.15
C SER A 50 16.27 -8.23 14.83
N SER A 51 16.70 -9.23 14.04
CA SER A 51 17.35 -10.44 14.54
C SER A 51 18.86 -10.32 14.77
N GLY A 52 19.44 -9.14 14.58
CA GLY A 52 20.82 -8.81 14.89
C GLY A 52 21.73 -8.54 13.69
N MET A 53 21.23 -8.57 12.45
CA MET A 53 22.02 -8.18 11.28
C MET A 53 22.28 -6.67 11.29
N ASP A 54 23.52 -6.28 11.02
CA ASP A 54 23.85 -4.87 10.82
C ASP A 54 23.08 -4.34 9.59
N GLN A 55 22.40 -3.22 9.75
CA GLN A 55 21.62 -2.59 8.67
C GLN A 55 22.47 -2.24 7.44
N TYR A 56 23.76 -1.96 7.63
CA TYR A 56 24.70 -1.64 6.54
C TYR A 56 25.44 -2.87 5.99
N ALA A 57 25.16 -4.06 6.50
CA ALA A 57 25.77 -5.28 5.98
C ALA A 57 25.44 -5.53 4.51
N VAL A 58 24.23 -5.13 4.08
CA VAL A 58 23.70 -5.44 2.75
C VAL A 58 23.36 -4.22 1.90
N THR A 59 23.54 -3.02 2.44
CA THR A 59 23.30 -1.74 1.74
C THR A 59 24.15 -0.63 2.33
N LYS A 60 24.58 0.32 1.49
CA LYS A 60 25.31 1.50 1.94
C LYS A 60 24.39 2.65 2.35
N ALA A 61 23.16 2.67 1.85
CA ALA A 61 22.13 3.65 2.18
C ALA A 61 20.74 3.16 1.75
N GLY A 62 19.71 3.58 2.47
CA GLY A 62 18.31 3.28 2.12
C GLY A 62 17.93 1.81 2.22
N MET A 63 16.74 1.49 1.72
CA MET A 63 16.26 0.12 1.64
C MET A 63 16.86 -0.60 0.43
N PRO A 64 17.31 -1.87 0.57
CA PRO A 64 18.00 -2.59 -0.50
C PRO A 64 17.23 -2.66 -1.82
N HIS A 65 15.92 -2.83 -1.78
CA HIS A 65 15.10 -2.96 -2.98
C HIS A 65 14.81 -1.62 -3.69
N GLU A 66 15.02 -0.48 -3.03
CA GLU A 66 14.86 0.86 -3.61
C GLU A 66 16.14 1.33 -4.34
N LEU A 67 17.27 0.72 -4.03
CA LEU A 67 18.56 1.12 -4.57
C LEU A 67 18.81 0.45 -5.92
N ARG A 68 19.17 1.25 -6.92
CA ARG A 68 19.64 0.74 -8.22
C ARG A 68 21.00 0.04 -8.11
N ASP A 69 21.85 0.57 -7.27
CA ASP A 69 23.16 0.03 -6.95
C ASP A 69 23.43 0.16 -5.44
N PRO A 70 23.22 -0.93 -4.68
CA PRO A 70 23.55 -0.95 -3.26
C PRO A 70 25.07 -0.90 -2.97
N GLY A 71 25.92 -0.92 -4.01
CA GLY A 71 27.38 -0.86 -3.88
C GLY A 71 28.02 -2.11 -3.29
N ILE A 72 27.26 -3.21 -3.22
CA ILE A 72 27.69 -4.54 -2.72
C ILE A 72 27.14 -5.59 -3.69
N PRO A 73 27.95 -6.52 -4.21
CA PRO A 73 27.51 -7.54 -5.13
C PRO A 73 26.34 -8.39 -4.56
N PRO A 74 25.35 -8.79 -5.35
CA PRO A 74 24.17 -9.54 -4.88
C PRO A 74 24.52 -10.78 -4.07
N ILE A 75 25.49 -11.58 -4.55
CA ILE A 75 25.91 -12.80 -3.85
C ILE A 75 26.52 -12.52 -2.48
N GLU A 76 27.30 -11.44 -2.36
CA GLU A 76 27.90 -11.02 -1.11
C GLU A 76 26.85 -10.56 -0.10
N ARG A 77 25.84 -9.80 -0.58
CA ARG A 77 24.71 -9.37 0.24
C ARG A 77 23.94 -10.59 0.79
N LEU A 78 23.73 -11.60 -0.04
CA LEU A 78 23.07 -12.83 0.35
C LEU A 78 23.89 -13.59 1.39
N ARG A 79 25.20 -13.83 1.16
CA ARG A 79 26.06 -14.51 2.14
C ARG A 79 26.02 -13.85 3.50
N ARG A 80 26.05 -12.53 3.56
CA ARG A 80 25.96 -11.78 4.82
C ARG A 80 24.62 -11.91 5.51
N SER A 81 23.55 -12.20 4.77
CA SER A 81 22.20 -12.39 5.33
C SER A 81 21.91 -13.82 5.77
N LEU A 82 22.60 -14.83 5.22
CA LEU A 82 22.34 -16.25 5.50
C LEU A 82 22.32 -16.62 7.00
N PRO A 83 23.23 -16.13 7.87
CA PRO A 83 23.22 -16.49 9.29
C PRO A 83 21.95 -16.06 10.03
N TYR A 84 21.22 -15.06 9.49
CA TYR A 84 20.04 -14.47 10.14
C TYR A 84 18.72 -15.05 9.63
N LEU A 85 18.68 -15.67 8.43
CA LEU A 85 17.49 -16.27 7.86
C LEU A 85 16.83 -17.33 8.77
N PRO A 86 17.56 -18.18 9.51
CA PRO A 86 16.94 -19.11 10.44
C PRO A 86 16.10 -18.45 11.53
N HIS A 87 16.41 -17.22 11.93
CA HIS A 87 15.72 -16.50 13.01
C HIS A 87 14.33 -16.00 12.61
N ILE A 88 14.02 -15.91 11.31
CA ILE A 88 12.74 -15.42 10.80
C ILE A 88 11.84 -16.53 10.22
N ARG A 89 12.18 -17.80 10.41
CA ARG A 89 11.41 -18.94 9.87
C ARG A 89 9.96 -19.01 10.35
N ASN A 90 9.67 -18.47 11.53
CA ASN A 90 8.36 -18.42 12.14
C ASN A 90 7.53 -17.20 11.72
N THR A 91 8.12 -16.23 11.03
CA THR A 91 7.44 -15.00 10.65
C THR A 91 6.69 -15.15 9.34
N THR A 92 5.74 -14.24 9.11
CA THR A 92 5.01 -14.17 7.84
C THR A 92 5.95 -13.83 6.68
N ALA A 93 6.94 -12.96 6.86
CA ALA A 93 7.90 -12.64 5.81
C ALA A 93 8.81 -13.83 5.47
N GLY A 94 9.25 -14.58 6.47
CA GLY A 94 9.99 -15.85 6.29
C GLY A 94 9.15 -16.91 5.56
N LEU A 95 7.86 -17.04 5.91
CA LEU A 95 6.92 -17.92 5.20
C LEU A 95 6.73 -17.49 3.74
N PHE A 96 6.57 -16.20 3.49
CA PHE A 96 6.43 -15.65 2.13
C PHE A 96 7.66 -15.93 1.28
N LEU A 97 8.85 -15.70 1.83
CA LEU A 97 10.11 -16.01 1.16
C LEU A 97 10.18 -17.50 0.78
N ARG A 98 9.82 -18.39 1.72
CA ARG A 98 9.78 -19.85 1.48
C ARG A 98 8.82 -20.18 0.34
N TRP A 99 7.61 -19.64 0.31
CA TRP A 99 6.66 -19.88 -0.76
C TRP A 99 7.16 -19.37 -2.11
N ILE A 100 7.81 -18.20 -2.15
CA ILE A 100 8.42 -17.71 -3.40
C ILE A 100 9.45 -18.72 -3.92
N LEU A 101 10.38 -19.15 -3.08
CA LEU A 101 11.44 -20.08 -3.48
C LEU A 101 10.88 -21.42 -3.95
N GLN A 102 9.95 -22.00 -3.21
CA GLN A 102 9.38 -23.31 -3.49
C GLN A 102 8.41 -23.27 -4.68
N ASP A 103 7.42 -22.41 -4.63
CA ASP A 103 6.27 -22.45 -5.51
C ASP A 103 6.53 -21.79 -6.88
N LEU A 104 7.42 -20.79 -6.94
CA LEU A 104 7.74 -20.08 -8.19
C LEU A 104 9.02 -20.59 -8.85
N TYR A 105 10.00 -20.98 -8.04
CA TYR A 105 11.33 -21.35 -8.56
C TYR A 105 11.68 -22.83 -8.41
N GLY A 106 10.87 -23.62 -7.70
CA GLY A 106 11.16 -25.03 -7.44
C GLY A 106 12.41 -25.27 -6.58
N LEU A 107 12.80 -24.27 -5.80
CA LEU A 107 13.98 -24.29 -4.94
C LEU A 107 13.65 -24.78 -3.53
N PRO A 108 14.64 -25.25 -2.74
CA PRO A 108 14.44 -25.45 -1.31
C PRO A 108 13.96 -24.17 -0.64
N GLY A 109 13.05 -24.29 0.33
CA GLY A 109 12.50 -23.14 1.05
C GLY A 109 13.51 -22.46 1.98
N ASP A 110 14.60 -23.13 2.32
CA ASP A 110 15.68 -22.63 3.17
C ASP A 110 16.95 -22.42 2.35
N LEU A 111 17.49 -21.22 2.37
CA LEU A 111 18.77 -20.89 1.76
C LEU A 111 19.93 -21.11 2.72
N ASN A 112 21.03 -21.66 2.20
CA ASN A 112 22.27 -21.88 2.91
C ASN A 112 23.45 -21.83 1.92
N GLU A 113 24.70 -21.89 2.39
CA GLU A 113 25.89 -21.84 1.54
C GLU A 113 25.90 -22.91 0.45
N GLN A 114 25.32 -24.09 0.69
CA GLN A 114 25.38 -25.23 -0.23
C GLN A 114 24.45 -25.04 -1.44
N ASN A 115 23.30 -24.35 -1.27
CA ASN A 115 22.31 -24.17 -2.33
C ASN A 115 22.25 -22.74 -2.90
N LEU A 116 22.99 -21.79 -2.32
CA LEU A 116 22.91 -20.36 -2.65
C LEU A 116 23.24 -20.10 -4.13
N GLU A 117 24.33 -20.65 -4.63
CA GLU A 117 24.76 -20.42 -6.02
C GLU A 117 23.78 -20.99 -7.03
N GLN A 118 23.22 -22.19 -6.73
CA GLN A 118 22.17 -22.77 -7.56
C GLN A 118 20.92 -21.88 -7.56
N ALA A 119 20.51 -21.41 -6.40
CA ALA A 119 19.35 -20.52 -6.28
C ALA A 119 19.56 -19.21 -7.04
N CYS A 120 20.75 -18.61 -6.99
CA CYS A 120 21.08 -17.43 -7.77
C CYS A 120 20.96 -17.68 -9.27
N ARG A 121 21.48 -18.81 -9.78
CA ARG A 121 21.37 -19.17 -11.20
C ARG A 121 19.93 -19.32 -11.64
N VAL A 122 19.12 -20.10 -10.92
CA VAL A 122 17.71 -20.34 -11.26
C VAL A 122 16.92 -19.02 -11.32
N VAL A 123 17.08 -18.14 -10.32
CA VAL A 123 16.38 -16.84 -10.33
C VAL A 123 16.87 -15.94 -11.46
N GLN A 124 18.17 -15.96 -11.76
CA GLN A 124 18.72 -15.17 -12.86
C GLN A 124 18.22 -15.67 -14.24
N GLU A 125 18.15 -16.98 -14.45
CA GLU A 125 17.63 -17.59 -15.69
C GLU A 125 16.16 -17.23 -15.89
N ARG A 126 15.32 -17.40 -14.88
CA ARG A 126 13.91 -16.98 -14.91
C ARG A 126 13.75 -15.48 -15.16
N GLY A 127 14.61 -14.67 -14.56
CA GLY A 127 14.62 -13.22 -14.75
C GLY A 127 14.99 -12.76 -16.17
N GLN A 128 15.48 -13.64 -17.05
CA GLN A 128 15.72 -13.37 -18.48
C GLN A 128 14.48 -13.66 -19.36
N GLU A 129 13.52 -14.41 -18.84
CA GLU A 129 12.27 -14.72 -19.53
C GLU A 129 11.34 -13.50 -19.50
N SER A 130 11.08 -12.87 -20.65
CA SER A 130 10.20 -11.69 -20.73
C SER A 130 8.76 -11.96 -20.28
N SER A 131 8.32 -13.23 -20.33
CA SER A 131 7.01 -13.70 -19.88
C SER A 131 6.93 -13.99 -18.38
N TRP A 132 8.06 -13.93 -17.65
CA TRP A 132 8.09 -14.35 -16.24
C TRP A 132 7.09 -13.59 -15.35
N SER A 133 7.02 -12.28 -15.48
CA SER A 133 6.05 -11.51 -14.70
C SER A 133 4.60 -11.83 -15.06
N GLU A 134 4.31 -12.11 -16.33
CA GLU A 134 2.96 -12.52 -16.77
C GLU A 134 2.60 -13.89 -16.16
N HIS A 135 3.55 -14.83 -16.21
CA HIS A 135 3.38 -16.12 -15.53
C HIS A 135 3.08 -15.94 -14.03
N VAL A 136 3.85 -15.13 -13.32
CA VAL A 136 3.60 -14.91 -11.88
C VAL A 136 2.27 -14.19 -11.63
N LEU A 137 2.02 -13.07 -12.31
CA LEU A 137 0.84 -12.25 -12.05
C LEU A 137 -0.46 -12.92 -12.52
N ARG A 138 -0.47 -13.51 -13.74
CA ARG A 138 -1.69 -14.10 -14.30
C ARG A 138 -1.87 -15.55 -13.94
N ASP A 139 -0.88 -16.41 -14.28
CA ASP A 139 -1.09 -17.85 -14.15
C ASP A 139 -1.08 -18.29 -12.68
N ARG A 140 -0.20 -17.68 -11.85
CA ARG A 140 -0.05 -18.06 -10.46
C ARG A 140 -0.96 -17.25 -9.51
N CYS A 141 -1.23 -15.99 -9.81
CA CYS A 141 -1.99 -15.09 -8.94
C CYS A 141 -3.42 -14.86 -9.44
N GLY A 142 -3.70 -14.96 -10.73
CA GLY A 142 -4.96 -14.49 -11.33
C GLY A 142 -5.08 -12.96 -11.33
N ILE A 143 -3.97 -12.23 -11.14
CA ILE A 143 -3.96 -10.76 -11.21
C ILE A 143 -4.04 -10.35 -12.68
N ASP A 144 -5.22 -9.89 -13.07
CA ASP A 144 -5.53 -9.50 -14.46
C ASP A 144 -5.42 -7.98 -14.69
N ALA A 145 -5.45 -7.20 -13.62
CA ALA A 145 -5.21 -5.77 -13.66
C ALA A 145 -4.48 -5.29 -12.39
N SER A 146 -3.62 -4.28 -12.54
CA SER A 146 -2.90 -3.66 -11.43
C SER A 146 -2.75 -2.15 -11.62
N ILE A 147 -2.61 -1.40 -10.51
CA ILE A 147 -2.32 0.03 -10.53
C ILE A 147 -0.98 0.26 -9.84
N THR A 148 -0.01 0.79 -10.56
CA THR A 148 1.29 1.14 -10.00
C THR A 148 1.39 2.62 -9.67
N VAL A 149 1.94 2.93 -8.49
CA VAL A 149 2.28 4.29 -8.06
C VAL A 149 3.69 4.71 -8.49
N GLU A 150 4.49 3.77 -8.99
CA GLU A 150 5.82 4.06 -9.48
C GLU A 150 5.82 5.05 -10.65
N ARG A 151 6.90 5.84 -10.74
CA ARG A 151 7.15 6.72 -11.89
C ARG A 151 7.44 5.86 -13.12
N ALA A 152 6.38 5.37 -13.73
CA ALA A 152 6.49 4.53 -14.91
C ALA A 152 7.12 5.34 -16.06
N GLY A 153 8.03 4.69 -16.80
CA GLY A 153 8.47 5.13 -18.12
C GLY A 153 7.31 5.30 -19.10
N ARG A 154 7.59 5.51 -20.36
CA ARG A 154 6.63 5.95 -21.40
C ARG A 154 5.41 5.06 -21.60
N ALA A 155 5.45 3.77 -21.30
CA ALA A 155 4.31 2.85 -21.47
C ALA A 155 4.22 1.87 -20.31
N CYS A 156 3.00 1.64 -19.80
CA CYS A 156 2.70 0.51 -18.93
C CYS A 156 2.30 -0.69 -19.79
N PRO A 157 2.62 -1.93 -19.38
CA PRO A 157 2.07 -3.14 -19.99
C PRO A 157 0.54 -3.07 -20.03
N ALA A 158 -0.07 -3.85 -20.91
CA ALA A 158 -1.52 -3.95 -20.97
C ALA A 158 -2.09 -4.30 -19.59
N ARG A 159 -3.16 -3.55 -19.19
CA ARG A 159 -3.82 -3.71 -17.88
C ARG A 159 -2.99 -3.33 -16.64
N MET A 160 -1.85 -2.69 -16.82
CA MET A 160 -1.17 -1.98 -15.75
C MET A 160 -1.48 -0.49 -15.86
N TYR A 161 -2.21 0.03 -14.89
CA TYR A 161 -2.64 1.43 -14.84
C TYR A 161 -1.70 2.24 -13.96
N ARG A 162 -1.89 3.56 -13.95
CA ARG A 162 -1.05 4.50 -13.19
C ARG A 162 -1.82 5.17 -12.08
N ALA A 163 -1.11 5.44 -11.00
CA ALA A 163 -1.50 6.35 -9.95
C ALA A 163 -0.30 7.20 -9.51
N ARG A 164 -0.52 8.13 -8.62
CA ARG A 164 0.51 8.92 -7.95
C ARG A 164 0.15 9.10 -6.50
N GLU A 165 1.19 9.21 -5.68
CA GLU A 165 1.07 9.63 -4.31
C GLU A 165 1.57 11.07 -4.18
N TRP A 166 0.76 11.91 -3.57
CA TRP A 166 1.11 13.31 -3.32
C TRP A 166 0.22 13.89 -2.23
N ALA A 167 0.83 14.33 -1.15
CA ALA A 167 0.16 14.87 0.02
C ALA A 167 0.74 16.26 0.37
N PRO A 168 0.39 17.32 -0.40
CA PRO A 168 0.96 18.66 -0.25
C PRO A 168 0.57 19.35 1.06
N PHE A 169 -0.25 18.73 1.87
CA PHE A 169 -0.77 19.25 3.13
C PHE A 169 -0.05 18.69 4.38
N ASN A 170 0.92 17.81 4.21
CA ASN A 170 1.69 17.25 5.32
C ASN A 170 2.85 18.19 5.69
N ILE A 171 2.56 19.32 6.36
CA ILE A 171 3.57 20.33 6.75
C ILE A 171 4.47 19.86 7.89
N ALA A 172 4.06 18.86 8.64
CA ALA A 172 4.83 18.29 9.74
C ALA A 172 4.64 16.78 9.75
N GLY A 173 5.62 16.07 10.32
CA GLY A 173 5.61 14.62 10.47
C GLY A 173 6.82 13.94 9.86
N GLY A 174 7.10 12.72 10.34
CA GLY A 174 8.27 11.97 9.94
C GLY A 174 9.58 12.60 10.39
N LYS A 175 10.56 12.66 9.49
CA LYS A 175 11.93 13.06 9.79
C LYS A 175 12.21 14.55 9.63
N MET A 176 11.25 15.31 9.12
CA MET A 176 11.49 16.71 8.70
C MET A 176 10.71 17.68 9.57
N ALA A 177 11.40 18.74 10.02
CA ALA A 177 10.76 19.87 10.68
C ALA A 177 9.89 20.68 9.68
N PRO A 178 8.87 21.43 10.14
CA PRO A 178 7.98 22.20 9.27
C PRO A 178 8.69 23.08 8.24
N HIS A 179 9.74 23.77 8.62
CA HIS A 179 10.54 24.61 7.71
C HIS A 179 11.25 23.81 6.60
N GLN A 180 11.66 22.57 6.90
CA GLN A 180 12.29 21.69 5.90
C GLN A 180 11.25 21.15 4.91
N VAL A 181 10.04 20.84 5.40
CA VAL A 181 8.92 20.43 4.55
C VAL A 181 8.52 21.59 3.65
N LEU A 182 8.35 22.81 4.20
CA LEU A 182 8.04 24.00 3.41
C LEU A 182 9.11 24.25 2.34
N ALA A 183 10.38 24.15 2.67
CA ALA A 183 11.45 24.27 1.68
C ALA A 183 11.39 23.21 0.57
N SER A 184 10.92 21.99 0.89
CA SER A 184 10.65 20.96 -0.11
C SER A 184 9.48 21.33 -1.03
N PHE A 185 8.40 21.91 -0.49
CA PHE A 185 7.29 22.42 -1.29
C PHE A 185 7.74 23.55 -2.21
N GLU A 186 8.49 24.53 -1.70
CA GLU A 186 9.07 25.64 -2.47
C GLU A 186 9.98 25.15 -3.61
N LYS A 187 10.80 24.12 -3.33
CA LYS A 187 11.63 23.48 -4.36
C LYS A 187 10.79 22.84 -5.47
N GLN A 188 9.70 22.16 -5.13
CA GLN A 188 8.78 21.55 -6.11
C GLN A 188 8.02 22.62 -6.90
N PHE A 189 7.65 23.71 -6.23
CA PHE A 189 6.94 24.84 -6.84
C PHE A 189 7.85 25.68 -7.74
N GLY A 190 9.13 25.84 -7.36
CA GLY A 190 10.09 26.69 -8.04
C GLY A 190 10.12 28.13 -7.57
N ARG A 191 9.36 28.46 -6.53
CA ARG A 191 9.33 29.78 -5.87
C ARG A 191 8.96 29.66 -4.40
N ALA A 192 9.12 30.77 -3.65
CA ALA A 192 8.74 30.86 -2.25
C ALA A 192 7.22 30.73 -2.06
N ILE A 193 6.80 30.17 -0.92
CA ILE A 193 5.42 30.07 -0.47
C ILE A 193 5.31 30.90 0.81
N ARG A 194 4.72 32.09 0.73
CA ARG A 194 4.66 33.06 1.84
C ARG A 194 3.24 33.39 2.26
N SER A 195 2.27 33.07 1.45
CA SER A 195 0.85 33.34 1.67
C SER A 195 -0.01 32.15 1.33
N VAL A 196 -1.26 32.15 1.80
CA VAL A 196 -2.26 31.17 1.42
C VAL A 196 -2.44 31.11 -0.08
N SER A 197 -2.41 32.26 -0.78
CA SER A 197 -2.50 32.31 -2.24
C SER A 197 -1.33 31.63 -2.95
N ASP A 198 -0.09 31.76 -2.44
CA ASP A 198 1.06 31.03 -2.97
C ASP A 198 0.89 29.52 -2.76
N TYR A 199 0.34 29.12 -1.60
CA TYR A 199 0.10 27.72 -1.28
C TYR A 199 -0.98 27.10 -2.15
N GLU A 200 -2.08 27.81 -2.40
CA GLU A 200 -3.12 27.39 -3.34
C GLU A 200 -2.58 27.22 -4.75
N GLU A 201 -1.77 28.16 -5.24
CA GLU A 201 -1.13 28.06 -6.56
C GLU A 201 -0.10 26.91 -6.61
N TYR A 202 0.60 26.62 -5.50
CA TYR A 202 1.46 25.43 -5.38
C TYR A 202 0.64 24.15 -5.60
N ILE A 203 -0.51 24.01 -4.94
CA ILE A 203 -1.39 22.85 -5.11
C ILE A 203 -1.89 22.77 -6.55
N ALA A 204 -2.44 23.86 -7.10
CA ALA A 204 -2.96 23.90 -8.46
C ALA A 204 -1.88 23.55 -9.52
N SER A 205 -0.69 24.12 -9.38
CA SER A 205 0.43 23.83 -10.28
C SER A 205 0.92 22.39 -10.14
N GLY A 206 0.89 21.83 -8.92
CA GLY A 206 1.23 20.44 -8.65
C GLY A 206 0.30 19.48 -9.38
N ILE A 207 -1.00 19.70 -9.35
CA ILE A 207 -1.99 18.88 -10.08
C ILE A 207 -1.73 18.94 -11.59
N ARG A 208 -1.49 20.12 -12.15
CA ARG A 208 -1.14 20.27 -13.56
C ARG A 208 0.14 19.51 -13.94
N LYS A 209 1.18 19.55 -13.07
CA LYS A 209 2.44 18.83 -13.29
C LYS A 209 2.31 17.30 -13.16
N LEU A 210 1.39 16.83 -12.34
CA LEU A 210 1.15 15.40 -12.15
C LEU A 210 0.49 14.73 -13.36
N GLY A 211 -0.23 15.48 -14.22
CA GLY A 211 -0.94 14.94 -15.37
C GLY A 211 -2.01 13.94 -14.96
N VAL A 212 -2.89 14.37 -14.05
CA VAL A 212 -3.87 13.50 -13.37
C VAL A 212 -4.91 12.88 -14.28
N GLU A 213 -5.04 13.34 -15.52
CA GLU A 213 -6.00 12.84 -16.52
C GLU A 213 -5.78 11.35 -16.85
N ASN A 214 -4.54 10.88 -16.71
CA ASN A 214 -4.15 9.49 -17.00
C ASN A 214 -4.00 8.64 -15.73
N LEU A 215 -4.38 9.16 -14.58
CA LEU A 215 -4.30 8.46 -13.31
C LEU A 215 -5.62 7.80 -12.94
N ARG A 216 -5.53 6.65 -12.27
CA ARG A 216 -6.69 5.96 -11.71
C ARG A 216 -7.06 6.45 -10.32
N PHE A 217 -6.08 6.91 -9.56
CA PHE A 217 -6.28 7.56 -8.26
C PHE A 217 -5.13 8.50 -7.91
N LEU A 218 -5.38 9.39 -6.96
CA LEU A 218 -4.35 10.09 -6.22
C LEU A 218 -4.24 9.46 -4.82
N GLY A 219 -3.04 9.02 -4.45
CA GLY A 219 -2.75 8.46 -3.14
C GLY A 219 -2.40 9.56 -2.13
N LEU A 220 -3.05 9.52 -0.98
CA LEU A 220 -2.82 10.42 0.13
C LEU A 220 -2.33 9.62 1.34
N TRP A 221 -1.08 9.83 1.71
CA TRP A 221 -0.56 9.35 2.98
C TRP A 221 -0.83 10.39 4.05
N LEU A 222 -1.67 10.06 5.02
CA LEU A 222 -1.96 10.94 6.13
C LEU A 222 -1.05 10.65 7.31
N GLN A 223 -0.46 11.71 7.85
CA GLN A 223 0.42 11.61 9.02
C GLN A 223 -0.36 11.10 10.24
N PRO A 224 0.18 10.14 11.00
CA PRO A 224 -0.58 9.44 12.04
C PRO A 224 -1.01 10.31 13.21
N TYR A 225 -0.30 11.39 13.49
CA TYR A 225 -0.59 12.28 14.63
C TYR A 225 -1.39 13.52 14.23
N VAL A 226 -1.77 13.64 12.96
CA VAL A 226 -2.47 14.82 12.46
C VAL A 226 -3.96 14.52 12.41
N SER A 227 -4.74 15.30 13.15
CA SER A 227 -6.20 15.34 13.02
C SER A 227 -6.57 16.54 12.15
N PRO A 228 -7.06 16.34 10.91
CA PRO A 228 -7.50 17.46 10.11
C PRO A 228 -8.66 18.19 10.80
N GLU A 229 -8.47 19.48 11.10
CA GLU A 229 -9.45 20.34 11.75
C GLU A 229 -9.78 21.53 10.86
N ARG A 230 -11.05 21.98 10.88
CA ARG A 230 -11.45 23.15 10.09
C ARG A 230 -10.57 24.35 10.43
N SER A 231 -10.06 25.00 9.40
CA SER A 231 -9.27 26.21 9.53
C SER A 231 -9.69 27.23 8.47
N ARG A 232 -9.35 28.48 8.70
CA ARG A 232 -9.58 29.59 7.80
C ARG A 232 -8.31 29.89 6.99
N PRO A 233 -8.40 30.60 5.85
CA PRO A 233 -7.23 31.00 5.09
C PRO A 233 -6.18 31.76 5.92
N GLU A 234 -6.60 32.60 6.85
CA GLU A 234 -5.70 33.38 7.73
C GLU A 234 -4.87 32.47 8.65
N ASP A 235 -5.42 31.35 9.07
CA ASP A 235 -4.72 30.38 9.92
C ASP A 235 -3.57 29.71 9.14
N VAL A 236 -3.74 29.51 7.84
CA VAL A 236 -2.69 29.00 6.93
C VAL A 236 -1.53 29.98 6.82
N ASP A 237 -1.81 31.28 6.69
CA ASP A 237 -0.78 32.33 6.66
C ASP A 237 0.05 32.34 7.95
N VAL A 238 -0.58 32.11 9.11
CA VAL A 238 0.13 31.96 10.39
C VAL A 238 1.10 30.77 10.34
N VAL A 239 0.64 29.61 9.86
CA VAL A 239 1.47 28.40 9.75
C VAL A 239 2.66 28.63 8.82
N LEU A 240 2.44 29.22 7.65
CA LEU A 240 3.50 29.51 6.68
C LEU A 240 4.56 30.46 7.24
N ARG A 241 4.11 31.52 7.92
CA ARG A 241 5.01 32.49 8.58
C ARG A 241 5.84 31.81 9.67
N LYS A 242 5.24 31.03 10.58
CA LYS A 242 5.94 30.31 11.64
C LYS A 242 6.92 29.30 11.05
N ALA A 243 6.51 28.50 10.06
CA ALA A 243 7.41 27.56 9.40
C ALA A 243 8.62 28.26 8.75
N THR A 244 8.38 29.43 8.10
CA THR A 244 9.46 30.26 7.53
C THR A 244 10.42 30.77 8.62
N ALA A 245 9.88 31.22 9.76
CA ALA A 245 10.65 31.71 10.92
C ALA A 245 11.30 30.59 11.74
N LYS A 246 11.09 29.31 11.38
CA LYS A 246 11.51 28.11 12.12
C LYS A 246 10.91 28.04 13.53
N GLU A 247 9.76 28.63 13.71
CA GLU A 247 8.99 28.54 14.97
C GLU A 247 8.23 27.22 15.07
N PRO A 248 8.00 26.69 16.27
CA PRO A 248 7.22 25.48 16.47
C PRO A 248 5.75 25.68 16.09
N LEU A 249 5.15 24.64 15.51
CA LEU A 249 3.72 24.59 15.22
C LEU A 249 3.00 23.78 16.30
N SER A 250 1.83 24.24 16.73
CA SER A 250 0.92 23.47 17.57
C SER A 250 0.22 22.38 16.75
N GLN A 251 -0.32 21.37 17.44
CA GLN A 251 -1.11 20.31 16.78
C GLN A 251 -2.36 20.87 16.06
N ALA A 252 -2.99 21.88 16.61
CA ALA A 252 -4.14 22.55 15.99
C ALA A 252 -3.73 23.27 14.68
N GLU A 253 -2.60 23.96 14.68
CA GLU A 253 -2.06 24.61 13.46
C GLU A 253 -1.73 23.58 12.38
N ILE A 254 -1.09 22.45 12.75
CA ILE A 254 -0.78 21.36 11.80
C ILE A 254 -2.08 20.74 11.27
N GLY A 255 -3.04 20.47 12.14
CA GLY A 255 -4.34 19.92 11.77
C GLY A 255 -5.14 20.85 10.85
N GLY A 256 -5.15 22.15 11.14
CA GLY A 256 -5.78 23.17 10.32
C GLY A 256 -5.16 23.28 8.93
N PHE A 257 -3.83 23.30 8.85
CA PHE A 257 -3.10 23.30 7.59
C PHE A 257 -3.40 22.05 6.76
N CYS A 258 -3.42 20.87 7.41
CA CYS A 258 -3.75 19.60 6.77
C CYS A 258 -5.18 19.62 6.19
N TYR A 259 -6.17 20.05 6.98
CA TYR A 259 -7.57 20.13 6.54
C TYR A 259 -7.72 21.07 5.35
N PHE A 260 -7.19 22.29 5.46
CA PHE A 260 -7.25 23.30 4.38
C PHE A 260 -6.63 22.76 3.09
N GLY A 261 -5.41 22.21 3.18
CA GLY A 261 -4.70 21.69 2.02
C GLY A 261 -5.41 20.49 1.38
N MET A 262 -6.02 19.59 2.17
CA MET A 262 -6.85 18.49 1.65
C MET A 262 -8.08 19.02 0.89
N CYS A 263 -8.81 19.96 1.49
CA CYS A 263 -9.98 20.57 0.84
C CYS A 263 -9.58 21.27 -0.46
N ARG A 264 -8.52 22.07 -0.43
CA ARG A 264 -8.03 22.77 -1.61
C ARG A 264 -7.58 21.83 -2.72
N LEU A 265 -6.88 20.73 -2.35
CA LEU A 265 -6.49 19.69 -3.29
C LEU A 265 -7.71 19.05 -3.98
N LEU A 266 -8.76 18.73 -3.23
CA LEU A 266 -9.99 18.14 -3.77
C LEU A 266 -10.77 19.13 -4.64
N GLU A 267 -10.82 20.42 -4.26
CA GLU A 267 -11.41 21.48 -5.10
C GLU A 267 -10.71 21.62 -6.46
N GLU A 268 -9.37 21.61 -6.47
CA GLU A 268 -8.60 21.65 -7.71
C GLU A 268 -8.82 20.39 -8.55
N LEU A 269 -8.87 19.20 -7.91
CA LEU A 269 -9.14 17.95 -8.61
C LEU A 269 -10.53 17.89 -9.24
N ARG A 270 -11.53 18.66 -8.75
CA ARG A 270 -12.85 18.78 -9.40
C ARG A 270 -12.77 19.30 -10.82
N GLN A 271 -11.73 20.06 -11.16
CA GLN A 271 -11.49 20.56 -12.51
C GLN A 271 -10.89 19.50 -13.45
N THR A 272 -10.65 18.31 -12.98
CA THR A 272 -10.05 17.16 -13.69
C THR A 272 -11.02 15.98 -13.73
N PRO A 273 -10.80 14.95 -14.56
CA PRO A 273 -11.63 13.73 -14.53
C PRO A 273 -11.38 12.83 -13.33
N LEU A 274 -10.31 13.04 -12.55
CA LEU A 274 -9.94 12.18 -11.42
C LEU A 274 -10.91 12.33 -10.25
N ARG A 275 -11.52 11.22 -9.83
CA ARG A 275 -12.51 11.18 -8.73
C ARG A 275 -12.23 10.13 -7.69
N THR A 276 -11.11 9.41 -7.79
CA THR A 276 -10.76 8.38 -6.82
C THR A 276 -9.53 8.81 -6.01
N ILE A 277 -9.69 8.78 -4.71
CA ILE A 277 -8.66 9.08 -3.73
C ILE A 277 -8.39 7.80 -2.94
N GLN A 278 -7.14 7.34 -2.94
CA GLN A 278 -6.71 6.27 -2.05
C GLN A 278 -6.06 6.89 -0.82
N VAL A 279 -6.56 6.56 0.36
CA VAL A 279 -6.08 7.12 1.63
C VAL A 279 -5.40 6.04 2.43
N ILE A 280 -4.15 6.28 2.79
CA ILE A 280 -3.31 5.37 3.56
C ILE A 280 -3.03 5.99 4.92
N VAL A 281 -3.29 5.23 5.99
CA VAL A 281 -3.16 5.70 7.38
C VAL A 281 -2.51 4.66 8.29
N GLY A 282 -2.18 5.08 9.49
CA GLY A 282 -1.86 4.16 10.57
C GLY A 282 -0.41 3.69 10.65
N ALA A 283 0.52 4.35 9.96
CA ALA A 283 1.94 4.09 10.13
C ALA A 283 2.75 5.38 10.26
N GLU A 284 3.74 5.34 11.14
CA GLU A 284 4.83 6.30 11.18
C GLU A 284 6.12 5.64 10.71
N VAL A 285 6.87 6.31 9.84
CA VAL A 285 8.17 5.85 9.37
C VAL A 285 9.28 6.54 10.14
N LEU A 286 9.97 5.78 10.97
CA LEU A 286 11.12 6.25 11.75
C LEU A 286 12.47 5.90 11.07
N PRO A 287 13.55 6.68 11.33
CA PRO A 287 14.88 6.29 10.90
C PRO A 287 15.33 4.96 11.52
N PRO A 288 16.08 4.11 10.82
CA PRO A 288 16.44 4.15 9.39
C PRO A 288 15.49 3.37 8.47
N HIS A 289 14.23 3.59 8.44
CA HIS A 289 13.16 2.88 7.72
C HIS A 289 12.36 1.89 8.57
N ARG A 290 12.27 2.15 9.86
CA ARG A 290 11.36 1.42 10.76
C ARG A 290 9.97 1.97 10.60
N SER A 291 8.97 1.10 10.49
CA SER A 291 7.58 1.50 10.53
C SER A 291 6.95 1.07 11.84
N ILE A 292 6.20 1.98 12.45
CA ILE A 292 5.48 1.75 13.69
C ILE A 292 4.00 1.95 13.42
N PRO A 293 3.10 1.02 13.85
CA PRO A 293 1.66 1.24 13.76
C PRO A 293 1.25 2.38 14.69
N CYS A 294 0.43 3.29 14.19
CA CYS A 294 -0.06 4.43 14.93
C CYS A 294 -1.58 4.54 14.78
N TRP A 295 -2.23 5.09 15.80
CA TRP A 295 -3.66 5.35 15.80
C TRP A 295 -3.96 6.74 16.36
N ASN A 296 -4.95 7.40 15.75
CA ASN A 296 -5.44 8.70 16.18
C ASN A 296 -6.98 8.68 16.19
N GLY A 297 -7.58 8.69 17.37
CA GLY A 297 -9.03 8.58 17.55
C GLY A 297 -9.85 9.72 16.92
N ASN A 298 -9.26 10.87 16.67
CA ASN A 298 -9.96 12.01 16.05
C ASN A 298 -10.01 11.95 14.53
N PHE A 299 -9.20 11.09 13.93
CA PHE A 299 -9.02 11.01 12.48
C PHE A 299 -10.30 10.61 11.74
N THR A 300 -11.04 9.62 12.25
CA THR A 300 -12.24 9.09 11.58
C THR A 300 -13.33 10.13 11.42
N GLY A 301 -13.56 10.95 12.44
CA GLY A 301 -14.51 12.06 12.37
C GLY A 301 -14.10 13.15 11.38
N ALA A 302 -12.79 13.43 11.27
CA ALA A 302 -12.26 14.40 10.31
C ALA A 302 -12.46 13.92 8.87
N ILE A 303 -12.13 12.66 8.59
CA ILE A 303 -12.32 12.08 7.25
C ILE A 303 -13.79 11.98 6.87
N ALA A 304 -14.67 11.62 7.80
CA ALA A 304 -16.11 11.61 7.54
C ALA A 304 -16.64 12.99 7.10
N ARG A 305 -16.17 14.07 7.76
CA ARG A 305 -16.54 15.45 7.38
C ARG A 305 -16.02 15.82 5.99
N ILE A 306 -14.76 15.48 5.68
CA ILE A 306 -14.18 15.77 4.35
C ILE A 306 -14.92 14.97 3.28
N ALA A 307 -15.15 13.69 3.48
CA ALA A 307 -15.87 12.85 2.53
C ALA A 307 -17.31 13.33 2.29
N GLY A 308 -18.01 13.80 3.35
CA GLY A 308 -19.34 14.41 3.25
C GLY A 308 -19.36 15.76 2.53
N GLN A 309 -18.28 16.52 2.56
CA GLN A 309 -18.13 17.77 1.80
C GLN A 309 -17.80 17.50 0.32
N PHE A 310 -17.18 16.38 0.01
CA PHE A 310 -16.71 15.98 -1.31
C PHE A 310 -17.37 14.67 -1.78
N GLU A 311 -18.71 14.64 -1.82
CA GLU A 311 -19.50 13.46 -2.17
C GLU A 311 -19.28 12.97 -3.61
N ASP A 312 -18.80 13.82 -4.49
CA ASP A 312 -18.43 13.53 -5.87
C ASP A 312 -17.10 12.73 -5.99
N PHE A 313 -16.34 12.61 -4.90
CA PHE A 313 -15.14 11.76 -4.84
C PHE A 313 -15.42 10.40 -4.22
N ARG A 314 -14.64 9.40 -4.60
CA ARG A 314 -14.58 8.08 -3.99
C ARG A 314 -13.32 7.97 -3.15
N PHE A 315 -13.48 7.69 -1.87
CA PHE A 315 -12.37 7.46 -0.94
C PHE A 315 -12.22 5.97 -0.69
N ASN A 316 -11.05 5.41 -1.03
CA ASN A 316 -10.72 4.03 -0.72
C ASN A 316 -9.64 4.01 0.37
N MET A 317 -9.97 3.45 1.53
CA MET A 317 -9.17 3.54 2.75
C MET A 317 -8.43 2.25 3.02
N SER A 318 -7.12 2.35 3.30
CA SER A 318 -6.32 1.25 3.85
C SER A 318 -5.53 1.70 5.07
N SER A 319 -5.20 0.75 5.96
CA SER A 319 -4.47 1.05 7.18
C SER A 319 -3.36 0.05 7.45
N ALA A 320 -2.23 0.57 7.96
CA ALA A 320 -1.16 -0.23 8.54
C ALA A 320 -1.42 -0.60 10.00
N SER A 321 -2.37 0.03 10.68
CA SER A 321 -2.68 -0.23 12.09
C SER A 321 -4.01 -0.96 12.23
N ASP A 322 -4.00 -2.07 12.97
CA ASP A 322 -5.20 -2.84 13.31
C ASP A 322 -6.21 -2.04 14.13
N HIS A 323 -5.77 -1.04 14.88
CA HIS A 323 -6.66 -0.15 15.63
C HIS A 323 -7.70 0.55 14.74
N TYR A 324 -7.41 0.79 13.45
CA TYR A 324 -8.36 1.35 12.51
C TYR A 324 -9.34 0.33 11.89
N THR A 325 -9.22 -0.97 12.20
CA THR A 325 -10.07 -1.99 11.55
C THR A 325 -11.56 -1.71 11.75
N GLN A 326 -11.99 -1.45 12.98
CA GLN A 326 -13.37 -1.12 13.29
C GLN A 326 -13.75 0.28 12.77
N ASP A 327 -12.88 1.27 12.99
CA ASP A 327 -13.13 2.66 12.61
C ASP A 327 -13.38 2.81 11.11
N LEU A 328 -12.54 2.20 10.28
CA LEU A 328 -12.71 2.21 8.83
C LEU A 328 -13.94 1.43 8.38
N GLY A 329 -14.27 0.34 9.08
CA GLY A 329 -15.52 -0.40 8.87
C GLY A 329 -16.75 0.47 9.12
N ILE A 330 -16.77 1.23 10.22
CA ILE A 330 -17.84 2.17 10.56
C ILE A 330 -17.93 3.30 9.53
N LEU A 331 -16.79 3.88 9.13
CA LEU A 331 -16.77 4.90 8.08
C LEU A 331 -17.38 4.38 6.77
N ALA A 332 -16.95 3.21 6.33
CA ALA A 332 -17.49 2.61 5.10
C ALA A 332 -18.99 2.24 5.21
N LYS A 333 -19.44 1.89 6.42
CA LYS A 333 -20.86 1.61 6.68
C LYS A 333 -21.72 2.86 6.56
N HIS A 334 -21.27 3.99 7.10
CA HIS A 334 -22.11 5.19 7.27
C HIS A 334 -21.89 6.26 6.20
N VAL A 335 -20.72 6.29 5.56
CA VAL A 335 -20.35 7.33 4.57
C VAL A 335 -20.40 6.74 3.17
N PRO A 336 -21.35 7.18 2.30
CA PRO A 336 -21.63 6.51 1.02
C PRO A 336 -20.43 6.39 0.08
N ASN A 337 -19.57 7.38 0.03
CA ASN A 337 -18.42 7.45 -0.88
C ASN A 337 -17.10 6.94 -0.26
N ILE A 338 -17.13 6.29 0.92
CA ILE A 338 -15.97 5.62 1.53
C ILE A 338 -16.08 4.10 1.33
N SER A 339 -14.99 3.47 0.93
CA SER A 339 -14.78 2.03 0.82
C SER A 339 -13.48 1.62 1.53
N VAL A 340 -13.33 0.33 1.84
CA VAL A 340 -12.15 -0.20 2.55
C VAL A 340 -11.36 -1.13 1.66
N ALA A 341 -10.03 -1.06 1.74
CA ALA A 341 -9.12 -1.85 0.93
C ALA A 341 -8.16 -2.70 1.76
N GLY A 342 -7.82 -3.81 1.19
CA GLY A 342 -6.69 -4.68 1.41
C GLY A 342 -6.13 -4.76 2.83
N TYR A 343 -4.92 -5.21 2.86
CA TYR A 343 -4.11 -5.33 4.09
C TYR A 343 -2.74 -4.78 3.78
N TRP A 344 -2.25 -3.87 4.63
CA TRP A 344 -1.02 -3.15 4.36
C TRP A 344 -0.10 -3.18 5.57
N TRP A 345 1.18 -3.43 5.34
CA TRP A 345 2.25 -3.44 6.33
C TRP A 345 1.91 -4.28 7.58
N HIS A 346 1.62 -3.64 8.72
CA HIS A 346 1.39 -4.31 10.02
C HIS A 346 0.04 -5.03 10.11
N THR A 347 -0.84 -4.88 9.13
CA THR A 347 -2.08 -5.64 9.03
C THR A 347 -1.98 -6.82 8.05
N LEU A 348 -0.84 -7.01 7.37
CA LEU A 348 -0.61 -8.12 6.45
C LEU A 348 -0.06 -9.36 7.18
N TYR A 349 -0.70 -9.77 8.25
CA TYR A 349 -0.43 -11.00 8.99
C TYR A 349 -1.73 -11.81 9.14
N PRO A 350 -1.68 -13.16 9.15
CA PRO A 350 -2.89 -14.01 9.13
C PRO A 350 -3.95 -13.59 10.15
N PHE A 351 -3.54 -13.33 11.39
CA PHE A 351 -4.43 -12.90 12.47
C PHE A 351 -5.16 -11.57 12.15
N TYR A 352 -4.42 -10.56 11.70
CA TYR A 352 -5.01 -9.25 11.41
C TYR A 352 -5.81 -9.23 10.10
N ILE A 353 -5.41 -10.04 9.12
CA ILE A 353 -6.20 -10.28 7.90
C ILE A 353 -7.57 -10.87 8.30
N ARG A 354 -7.57 -11.95 9.11
CA ARG A 354 -8.79 -12.60 9.60
C ARG A 354 -9.70 -11.62 10.33
N LYS A 355 -9.17 -10.91 11.32
CA LYS A 355 -9.92 -9.90 12.09
C LYS A 355 -10.54 -8.84 11.18
N SER A 356 -9.78 -8.34 10.20
CA SER A 356 -10.27 -7.35 9.25
C SER A 356 -11.37 -7.91 8.36
N ILE A 357 -11.26 -9.15 7.88
CA ILE A 357 -12.30 -9.80 7.05
C ILE A 357 -13.59 -9.94 7.86
N GLU A 358 -13.51 -10.51 9.06
CA GLU A 358 -14.66 -10.72 9.94
C GLU A 358 -15.38 -9.40 10.23
N THR A 359 -14.62 -8.35 10.63
CA THR A 359 -15.16 -7.01 10.89
C THR A 359 -15.85 -6.42 9.65
N ARG A 360 -15.21 -6.51 8.48
CA ARG A 360 -15.74 -5.93 7.23
C ARG A 360 -16.98 -6.65 6.75
N ILE A 361 -17.00 -7.97 6.80
CA ILE A 361 -18.20 -8.75 6.38
C ILE A 361 -19.41 -8.43 7.26
N ASP A 362 -19.22 -8.21 8.57
CA ASP A 362 -20.30 -7.89 9.49
C ASP A 362 -20.82 -6.45 9.36
N MET A 363 -19.98 -5.52 8.96
CA MET A 363 -20.29 -4.09 9.08
C MET A 363 -20.43 -3.36 7.75
N VAL A 364 -19.73 -3.80 6.70
CA VAL A 364 -19.57 -3.06 5.46
C VAL A 364 -20.38 -3.69 4.34
N PRO A 365 -21.20 -2.90 3.60
CA PRO A 365 -21.87 -3.41 2.40
C PRO A 365 -20.89 -4.08 1.42
N MET A 366 -21.27 -5.21 0.86
CA MET A 366 -20.46 -6.04 -0.02
C MET A 366 -19.74 -5.24 -1.12
N ASN A 367 -20.44 -4.27 -1.72
CA ASN A 367 -19.92 -3.43 -2.81
C ASN A 367 -18.86 -2.38 -2.38
N LYS A 368 -18.47 -2.36 -1.11
CA LYS A 368 -17.49 -1.40 -0.57
C LYS A 368 -16.22 -2.06 -0.02
N ILE A 369 -16.10 -3.38 -0.16
CA ILE A 369 -14.96 -4.16 0.32
C ILE A 369 -14.03 -4.45 -0.84
N VAL A 370 -12.76 -4.10 -0.73
CA VAL A 370 -11.68 -4.50 -1.64
C VAL A 370 -10.77 -5.46 -0.89
N ALA A 371 -10.66 -6.70 -1.38
CA ALA A 371 -10.04 -7.80 -0.65
C ALA A 371 -8.51 -7.76 -0.65
N PHE A 372 -7.89 -7.11 -1.62
CA PHE A 372 -6.45 -7.22 -1.85
C PHE A 372 -5.84 -5.92 -2.35
N LEU A 373 -4.63 -5.67 -1.93
CA LEU A 373 -3.64 -4.81 -2.55
C LEU A 373 -2.26 -5.42 -2.25
N SER A 374 -1.38 -5.44 -3.23
CA SER A 374 -0.08 -6.11 -3.06
C SER A 374 0.95 -5.24 -2.37
N ASP A 375 0.95 -3.95 -2.62
CA ASP A 375 2.03 -3.05 -2.21
C ASP A 375 3.42 -3.62 -2.57
N ALA A 376 3.49 -4.31 -3.72
CA ALA A 376 4.66 -5.08 -4.09
C ALA A 376 5.55 -4.33 -5.09
N TYR A 377 6.88 -4.42 -4.90
CA TYR A 377 7.89 -3.86 -5.81
C TYR A 377 8.30 -4.84 -6.91
N HIS A 378 8.06 -6.14 -6.69
CA HIS A 378 8.33 -7.22 -7.64
C HIS A 378 7.15 -8.18 -7.70
N SER A 379 6.86 -8.70 -8.89
CA SER A 379 5.73 -9.62 -9.13
C SER A 379 5.76 -10.84 -8.21
N GLU A 380 6.95 -11.35 -7.90
CA GLU A 380 7.15 -12.49 -7.01
C GLU A 380 6.55 -12.26 -5.62
N TRP A 381 6.60 -11.03 -5.12
CA TRP A 381 6.02 -10.68 -3.82
C TRP A 381 4.50 -10.49 -3.84
N CYS A 382 3.89 -10.34 -5.02
CA CYS A 382 2.42 -10.39 -5.14
C CYS A 382 1.90 -11.78 -4.77
N TYR A 383 2.61 -12.83 -5.17
CA TYR A 383 2.19 -14.22 -5.04
C TYR A 383 1.93 -14.65 -3.58
N PRO A 384 2.90 -14.61 -2.65
CA PRO A 384 2.67 -15.07 -1.29
C PRO A 384 1.67 -14.20 -0.53
N LYS A 385 1.64 -12.89 -0.79
CA LYS A 385 0.67 -11.98 -0.17
C LYS A 385 -0.76 -12.37 -0.57
N LEU A 386 -1.00 -12.57 -1.85
CA LEU A 386 -2.33 -12.98 -2.34
C LEU A 386 -2.69 -14.39 -1.89
N LYS A 387 -1.76 -15.34 -1.92
CA LYS A 387 -1.95 -16.71 -1.43
C LYS A 387 -2.44 -16.71 0.03
N MET A 388 -1.79 -15.92 0.89
CA MET A 388 -2.19 -15.77 2.29
C MET A 388 -3.59 -15.15 2.43
N VAL A 389 -3.87 -14.08 1.69
CA VAL A 389 -5.17 -13.41 1.73
C VAL A 389 -6.28 -14.37 1.29
N LYS A 390 -6.10 -15.09 0.16
CA LYS A 390 -7.09 -16.06 -0.32
C LYS A 390 -7.32 -17.20 0.70
N ALA A 391 -6.25 -17.71 1.32
CA ALA A 391 -6.38 -18.76 2.33
C ALA A 391 -7.23 -18.31 3.52
N VAL A 392 -6.96 -17.12 4.08
CA VAL A 392 -7.73 -16.60 5.22
C VAL A 392 -9.18 -16.26 4.83
N TRP A 393 -9.42 -15.73 3.61
CA TRP A 393 -10.79 -15.55 3.10
C TRP A 393 -11.55 -16.86 3.02
N GLY A 394 -10.91 -17.92 2.52
CA GLY A 394 -11.49 -19.27 2.43
C GLY A 394 -11.88 -19.84 3.79
N GLU A 395 -11.01 -19.71 4.78
CA GLU A 395 -11.28 -20.13 6.16
C GLU A 395 -12.48 -19.38 6.74
N VAL A 396 -12.45 -18.04 6.73
CA VAL A 396 -13.51 -17.21 7.33
C VAL A 396 -14.86 -17.48 6.65
N LEU A 397 -14.93 -17.51 5.32
CA LEU A 397 -16.19 -17.74 4.62
C LEU A 397 -16.72 -19.17 4.84
N SER A 398 -15.84 -20.18 4.85
CA SER A 398 -16.24 -21.56 5.14
C SER A 398 -16.83 -21.71 6.55
N GLU A 399 -16.21 -21.06 7.54
CA GLU A 399 -16.74 -21.05 8.92
C GLU A 399 -18.10 -20.34 9.01
N ARG A 400 -18.27 -19.20 8.32
CA ARG A 400 -19.53 -18.45 8.32
C ARG A 400 -20.66 -19.24 7.67
N VAL A 401 -20.38 -19.92 6.56
CA VAL A 401 -21.37 -20.81 5.92
C VAL A 401 -21.71 -21.98 6.84
N ALA A 402 -20.71 -22.59 7.48
CA ALA A 402 -20.93 -23.68 8.41
C ALA A 402 -21.80 -23.30 9.62
N LYS A 403 -21.67 -22.04 10.08
CA LYS A 403 -22.50 -21.46 11.17
C LYS A 403 -23.88 -20.98 10.70
N GLY A 404 -24.17 -21.02 9.39
CA GLY A 404 -25.42 -20.49 8.83
C GLY A 404 -25.52 -18.96 8.84
N TRP A 405 -24.39 -18.24 8.95
CA TRP A 405 -24.36 -16.77 8.94
C TRP A 405 -24.37 -16.17 7.53
N CYS A 406 -24.05 -16.97 6.52
CA CYS A 406 -24.29 -16.69 5.11
C CYS A 406 -24.48 -18.00 4.34
N ASP A 407 -25.09 -17.94 3.17
CA ASP A 407 -25.15 -19.06 2.24
C ASP A 407 -23.92 -19.08 1.30
N VAL A 408 -23.73 -20.20 0.58
CA VAL A 408 -22.60 -20.38 -0.34
C VAL A 408 -22.65 -19.36 -1.49
N GLY A 409 -23.83 -19.04 -2.00
CA GLY A 409 -24.00 -18.07 -3.09
C GLY A 409 -23.51 -16.69 -2.67
N THR A 410 -23.94 -16.22 -1.50
CA THR A 410 -23.48 -14.96 -0.90
C THR A 410 -21.96 -14.94 -0.70
N ALA A 411 -21.36 -16.04 -0.24
CA ALA A 411 -19.91 -16.15 -0.05
C ALA A 411 -19.15 -16.03 -1.40
N VAL A 412 -19.63 -16.70 -2.43
CA VAL A 412 -19.05 -16.66 -3.79
C VAL A 412 -19.20 -15.26 -4.42
N ASP A 413 -20.37 -14.64 -4.27
CA ASP A 413 -20.59 -13.27 -4.76
C ASP A 413 -19.71 -12.25 -4.04
N LEU A 414 -19.47 -12.42 -2.74
CA LEU A 414 -18.55 -11.58 -1.98
C LEU A 414 -17.11 -11.72 -2.46
N ILE A 415 -16.64 -12.94 -2.74
CA ILE A 415 -15.33 -13.19 -3.33
C ILE A 415 -15.18 -12.44 -4.65
N ARG A 416 -16.11 -12.65 -5.59
CA ARG A 416 -16.06 -11.99 -6.90
C ARG A 416 -16.07 -10.47 -6.76
N SER A 417 -16.98 -9.95 -5.93
CA SER A 417 -17.12 -8.52 -5.71
C SER A 417 -15.86 -7.91 -5.11
N ALA A 418 -15.30 -8.52 -4.06
CA ALA A 418 -14.17 -7.95 -3.32
C ALA A 418 -12.83 -8.04 -4.07
N PHE A 419 -12.61 -9.09 -4.85
CA PHE A 419 -11.35 -9.27 -5.59
C PHE A 419 -11.36 -8.62 -6.98
N TRP A 420 -12.52 -8.42 -7.61
CA TRP A 420 -12.60 -7.88 -8.96
C TRP A 420 -13.60 -6.74 -9.14
N ASP A 421 -14.91 -6.96 -8.90
CA ASP A 421 -15.96 -6.01 -9.31
C ASP A 421 -15.81 -4.66 -8.59
N ASN A 422 -15.56 -4.68 -7.29
CA ASN A 422 -15.41 -3.44 -6.50
C ASN A 422 -14.17 -2.63 -6.87
N PRO A 423 -12.95 -3.21 -6.89
CA PRO A 423 -11.79 -2.44 -7.32
C PRO A 423 -11.93 -1.97 -8.77
N ALA A 424 -12.47 -2.77 -9.69
CA ALA A 424 -12.73 -2.34 -11.07
C ALA A 424 -13.67 -1.12 -11.13
N ARG A 425 -14.77 -1.14 -10.36
CA ARG A 425 -15.72 -0.01 -10.29
C ARG A 425 -15.14 1.22 -9.58
N ILE A 426 -14.40 1.03 -8.49
CA ILE A 426 -13.84 2.14 -7.71
C ILE A 426 -12.76 2.87 -8.51
N TYR A 427 -11.91 2.14 -9.21
CA TYR A 427 -10.75 2.67 -9.90
C TYR A 427 -10.91 2.80 -11.43
N GLY A 428 -12.10 2.43 -11.96
CA GLY A 428 -12.39 2.58 -13.38
C GLY A 428 -11.60 1.63 -14.28
N GLY A 429 -11.42 0.39 -13.87
CA GLY A 429 -10.82 -0.69 -14.67
C GLY A 429 -11.93 -1.56 -15.25
N SER A 430 -12.35 -1.33 -16.47
CA SER A 430 -13.22 -2.24 -17.24
C SER A 430 -12.39 -3.14 -18.12
#